data_f7287d700cd9dcb1d50a4f3f32d069b4
#
_entry.id   f7287d700cd9dcb1d50a4f3f32d069b4
#
_cell.length_a   1.000
_cell.length_b   1.000
_cell.length_c   1.000
_cell.angle_alpha   90.00
_cell.angle_beta   90.00
_cell.angle_gamma   90.00
#
_symmetry.space_group_name_H-M   'P 1'
#
loop_
_entity.id
_entity.type
_entity.pdbx_description
1 polymer ?
#
loop_
_entity_poly.entity_id
_entity_poly.type
_entity_poly.pdbx_seq_one_letter_code
_entity_poly.pdbx_strand_id
1 'polypeptide(L)'
;MSNVPAPLPVLPKPSRLPQRPHFSSGPCVKRPGWSAATLAGACLGRSHRAKVGKAKLTEVIDRSRALLGIPKDYRIAIVPGSDTGAVEMALWSLLGERGVDMLAWESFGKGWLTDVVQQLKLTDVRKLEAPYGRLPDLRAVDFARDVVFTWNGTTSGVRVPDSNWIPASHDGLAICDATSAVFAMELPWEKLDVVTWSWQKVLGGEAAHGMLVVSPRAVARLESYKPAWPLPKLFQMTTKGKLNEGLFKGDTINTPSLLATEDAIDSLKWAEQIGGLKGLMIRTQANFNAIERWVERSDWVDFLAEDPAARSPTSVCLRLVDPWFWELEAEQQAKTAKALADRLEAEGAA
;
A
#
# COMPACT_ATOMS: atom_id res chain seq x y z
N MET A 1 25.21 -22.22 -40.09
CA MET A 1 23.85 -22.80 -40.06
C MET A 1 23.21 -22.28 -38.77
N SER A 2 22.27 -21.34 -38.89
CA SER A 2 21.58 -20.74 -37.77
C SER A 2 20.66 -21.77 -37.16
N ASN A 3 20.96 -22.21 -35.93
CA ASN A 3 20.04 -22.98 -35.11
C ASN A 3 18.89 -22.06 -34.70
N VAL A 4 17.85 -21.98 -35.53
CA VAL A 4 16.59 -21.39 -35.12
C VAL A 4 15.94 -22.45 -34.21
N PRO A 5 15.71 -22.15 -32.91
CA PRO A 5 15.03 -23.09 -32.04
C PRO A 5 13.65 -23.44 -32.62
N ALA A 6 13.24 -24.69 -32.48
CA ALA A 6 11.93 -25.11 -32.90
C ALA A 6 10.86 -24.25 -32.22
N PRO A 7 9.79 -23.83 -32.94
CA PRO A 7 8.74 -23.04 -32.33
C PRO A 7 8.12 -23.84 -31.18
N LEU A 8 7.99 -23.18 -30.02
CA LEU A 8 7.33 -23.75 -28.85
C LEU A 8 5.94 -24.28 -29.24
N PRO A 9 5.50 -25.42 -28.70
CA PRO A 9 4.19 -25.94 -28.98
C PRO A 9 3.13 -24.92 -28.58
N VAL A 10 2.26 -24.55 -29.53
CA VAL A 10 1.13 -23.67 -29.25
C VAL A 10 0.15 -24.46 -28.37
N LEU A 11 0.16 -24.19 -27.08
CA LEU A 11 -0.82 -24.77 -26.16
C LEU A 11 -2.22 -24.24 -26.51
N PRO A 12 -3.24 -25.11 -26.49
CA PRO A 12 -4.61 -24.72 -26.78
C PRO A 12 -5.08 -23.70 -25.74
N LYS A 13 -5.80 -22.66 -26.17
CA LYS A 13 -6.42 -21.70 -25.27
C LYS A 13 -7.33 -22.43 -24.28
N PRO A 14 -7.38 -22.02 -23.02
CA PRO A 14 -8.32 -22.55 -22.04
C PRO A 14 -9.77 -22.42 -22.56
N SER A 15 -10.55 -23.45 -22.44
CA SER A 15 -11.98 -23.45 -22.81
C SER A 15 -12.86 -22.65 -21.86
N ARG A 16 -12.33 -22.31 -20.68
CA ARG A 16 -12.99 -21.48 -19.65
C ARG A 16 -12.19 -20.23 -19.42
N LEU A 17 -12.86 -19.08 -19.57
CA LEU A 17 -12.34 -17.79 -19.15
C LEU A 17 -12.69 -17.55 -17.66
N PRO A 18 -11.86 -16.80 -16.91
CA PRO A 18 -12.20 -16.38 -15.56
C PRO A 18 -13.48 -15.55 -15.58
N GLN A 19 -14.36 -15.75 -14.60
CA GLN A 19 -15.59 -14.94 -14.47
C GLN A 19 -15.27 -13.46 -14.15
N ARG A 20 -14.12 -13.20 -13.57
CA ARG A 20 -13.62 -11.87 -13.23
C ARG A 20 -12.15 -11.79 -13.62
N PRO A 21 -11.85 -11.37 -14.85
CA PRO A 21 -10.49 -11.36 -15.37
C PRO A 21 -9.69 -10.11 -14.98
N HIS A 22 -10.22 -9.25 -14.12
CA HIS A 22 -9.54 -8.01 -13.69
C HIS A 22 -8.53 -8.33 -12.60
N PHE A 23 -7.26 -8.21 -12.92
CA PHE A 23 -6.11 -8.48 -12.06
C PHE A 23 -5.31 -7.22 -11.72
N SER A 24 -5.91 -6.04 -11.91
CA SER A 24 -5.23 -4.77 -11.67
C SER A 24 -4.64 -4.69 -10.26
N SER A 25 -3.41 -4.19 -10.16
CA SER A 25 -2.77 -3.91 -8.87
C SER A 25 -3.31 -2.64 -8.22
N GLY A 26 -4.10 -1.92 -8.90
CA GLY A 26 -4.50 -0.71 -8.31
C GLY A 26 -5.70 -0.11 -8.45
N PRO A 27 -6.86 0.23 -8.73
CA PRO A 27 -8.01 -0.19 -7.91
C PRO A 27 -8.32 -1.67 -8.07
N CYS A 28 -8.53 -2.35 -6.93
CA CYS A 28 -8.94 -3.75 -6.95
C CYS A 28 -10.44 -3.89 -7.22
N VAL A 29 -10.85 -5.07 -7.67
CA VAL A 29 -12.26 -5.39 -7.91
C VAL A 29 -13.06 -5.25 -6.61
N LYS A 30 -14.27 -4.72 -6.72
CA LYS A 30 -15.23 -4.64 -5.61
C LYS A 30 -15.51 -6.02 -5.01
N ARG A 31 -15.93 -6.04 -3.74
CA ARG A 31 -16.31 -7.26 -3.04
C ARG A 31 -17.32 -8.10 -3.82
N PRO A 32 -17.39 -9.42 -3.63
CA PRO A 32 -18.43 -10.26 -4.24
C PRO A 32 -19.84 -9.73 -3.96
N GLY A 33 -20.68 -9.73 -4.99
CA GLY A 33 -22.07 -9.27 -4.89
C GLY A 33 -22.25 -7.75 -4.82
N TRP A 34 -21.18 -6.95 -4.92
CA TRP A 34 -21.28 -5.51 -5.01
C TRP A 34 -21.93 -5.08 -6.35
N SER A 35 -22.76 -4.06 -6.28
CA SER A 35 -23.30 -3.36 -7.46
C SER A 35 -23.53 -1.90 -7.09
N ALA A 36 -23.72 -1.02 -8.07
CA ALA A 36 -24.00 0.39 -7.83
C ALA A 36 -25.25 0.61 -6.94
N ALA A 37 -26.20 -0.32 -6.94
CA ALA A 37 -27.37 -0.30 -6.06
C ALA A 37 -27.02 -0.35 -4.56
N THR A 38 -25.85 -0.89 -4.21
CA THR A 38 -25.32 -0.88 -2.84
C THR A 38 -25.19 0.54 -2.28
N LEU A 39 -24.92 1.51 -3.14
CA LEU A 39 -24.73 2.91 -2.80
C LEU A 39 -25.99 3.77 -3.00
N ALA A 40 -27.16 3.16 -3.29
CA ALA A 40 -28.40 3.90 -3.53
C ALA A 40 -28.85 4.77 -2.33
N GLY A 41 -28.51 4.35 -1.11
CA GLY A 41 -28.76 5.11 0.13
C GLY A 41 -27.62 6.04 0.57
N ALA A 42 -26.60 6.23 -0.27
CA ALA A 42 -25.44 7.04 0.09
C ALA A 42 -25.82 8.50 0.40
N CYS A 43 -25.12 9.11 1.34
CA CYS A 43 -25.35 10.47 1.81
C CYS A 43 -24.82 11.52 0.81
N LEU A 44 -25.31 11.47 -0.45
CA LEU A 44 -24.87 12.35 -1.52
C LEU A 44 -25.53 13.75 -1.43
N GLY A 45 -24.82 14.77 -1.93
CA GLY A 45 -25.30 16.15 -1.94
C GLY A 45 -25.47 16.78 -0.54
N ARG A 46 -24.93 16.13 0.50
CA ARG A 46 -24.95 16.65 1.89
C ARG A 46 -23.58 17.20 2.27
N SER A 47 -23.58 18.22 3.10
CA SER A 47 -22.32 18.72 3.65
C SER A 47 -21.65 17.65 4.51
N HIS A 48 -20.37 17.41 4.27
CA HIS A 48 -19.54 16.55 5.14
C HIS A 48 -19.42 17.08 6.57
N ARG A 49 -19.67 18.39 6.78
CA ARG A 49 -19.70 19.03 8.11
C ARG A 49 -21.05 18.85 8.82
N ALA A 50 -22.10 18.46 8.10
CA ALA A 50 -23.36 18.10 8.72
C ALA A 50 -23.19 16.83 9.58
N LYS A 51 -23.99 16.70 10.64
CA LYS A 51 -23.91 15.56 11.59
C LYS A 51 -23.89 14.21 10.88
N VAL A 52 -24.72 14.03 9.84
CA VAL A 52 -24.81 12.77 9.09
C VAL A 52 -23.53 12.51 8.28
N GLY A 53 -22.98 13.52 7.57
CA GLY A 53 -21.75 13.37 6.79
C GLY A 53 -20.54 13.08 7.69
N LYS A 54 -20.44 13.82 8.80
CA LYS A 54 -19.37 13.60 9.80
C LYS A 54 -19.45 12.21 10.42
N ALA A 55 -20.65 11.71 10.73
CA ALA A 55 -20.84 10.36 11.25
C ALA A 55 -20.34 9.27 10.29
N LYS A 56 -20.47 9.46 8.97
CA LYS A 56 -19.94 8.53 7.98
C LYS A 56 -18.40 8.48 7.96
N LEU A 57 -17.77 9.65 8.03
CA LEU A 57 -16.30 9.73 8.11
C LEU A 57 -15.79 9.09 9.41
N THR A 58 -16.45 9.35 10.54
CA THR A 58 -16.13 8.70 11.82
C THR A 58 -16.35 7.18 11.75
N GLU A 59 -17.41 6.70 11.08
CA GLU A 59 -17.68 5.26 10.90
C GLU A 59 -16.53 4.55 10.18
N VAL A 60 -15.92 5.16 9.14
CA VAL A 60 -14.73 4.58 8.46
C VAL A 60 -13.56 4.46 9.44
N ILE A 61 -13.29 5.50 10.22
CA ILE A 61 -12.19 5.51 11.21
C ILE A 61 -12.42 4.39 12.25
N ASP A 62 -13.61 4.31 12.83
CA ASP A 62 -13.93 3.38 13.90
C ASP A 62 -13.88 1.92 13.42
N ARG A 63 -14.48 1.63 12.25
CA ARG A 63 -14.44 0.28 11.65
C ARG A 63 -13.02 -0.13 11.27
N SER A 64 -12.23 0.77 10.67
CA SER A 64 -10.83 0.50 10.35
C SER A 64 -10.03 0.18 11.61
N ARG A 65 -10.22 0.96 12.69
CA ARG A 65 -9.60 0.69 13.99
C ARG A 65 -9.95 -0.71 14.51
N ALA A 66 -11.22 -1.03 14.51
CA ALA A 66 -11.72 -2.31 15.05
C ALA A 66 -11.22 -3.50 14.23
N LEU A 67 -11.31 -3.44 12.91
CA LEU A 67 -10.88 -4.51 12.00
C LEU A 67 -9.37 -4.77 12.06
N LEU A 68 -8.58 -3.71 12.17
CA LEU A 68 -7.12 -3.79 12.12
C LEU A 68 -6.48 -3.91 13.51
N GLY A 69 -7.25 -3.79 14.59
CA GLY A 69 -6.73 -3.85 15.96
C GLY A 69 -5.83 -2.66 16.31
N ILE A 70 -6.06 -1.49 15.72
CA ILE A 70 -5.23 -0.30 15.98
C ILE A 70 -5.42 0.16 17.44
N PRO A 71 -4.33 0.38 18.22
CA PRO A 71 -4.41 0.79 19.60
C PRO A 71 -5.27 2.05 19.81
N LYS A 72 -5.94 2.14 20.97
CA LYS A 72 -6.91 3.23 21.23
C LYS A 72 -6.28 4.61 21.33
N ASP A 73 -5.04 4.69 21.74
CA ASP A 73 -4.25 5.91 21.91
C ASP A 73 -3.65 6.42 20.58
N TYR A 74 -3.68 5.61 19.51
CA TYR A 74 -3.31 6.06 18.17
C TYR A 74 -4.40 6.94 17.57
N ARG A 75 -4.03 7.90 16.75
CA ARG A 75 -4.93 8.77 16.02
C ARG A 75 -5.06 8.29 14.58
N ILE A 76 -6.29 8.31 14.02
CA ILE A 76 -6.56 7.92 12.62
C ILE A 76 -7.26 9.08 11.93
N ALA A 77 -6.70 9.54 10.81
CA ALA A 77 -7.28 10.59 9.99
C ALA A 77 -7.60 10.10 8.58
N ILE A 78 -8.63 10.69 7.98
CA ILE A 78 -8.91 10.62 6.55
C ILE A 78 -8.31 11.88 5.92
N VAL A 79 -7.38 11.70 4.99
CA VAL A 79 -6.60 12.78 4.38
C VAL A 79 -6.74 12.79 2.86
N PRO A 80 -6.47 13.92 2.16
CA PRO A 80 -6.61 14.01 0.71
C PRO A 80 -5.50 13.27 -0.04
N GLY A 81 -5.72 12.97 -1.31
CA GLY A 81 -4.69 12.56 -2.26
C GLY A 81 -4.31 11.08 -2.18
N SER A 82 -5.23 10.21 -1.77
CA SER A 82 -4.97 8.78 -1.57
C SER A 82 -3.80 8.53 -0.62
N ASP A 83 -3.11 7.40 -0.75
CA ASP A 83 -1.94 7.12 0.08
C ASP A 83 -0.78 8.08 -0.20
N THR A 84 -0.60 8.52 -1.44
CA THR A 84 0.43 9.52 -1.79
C THR A 84 0.32 10.75 -0.88
N GLY A 85 -0.87 11.31 -0.73
CA GLY A 85 -1.09 12.45 0.16
C GLY A 85 -0.88 12.12 1.63
N ALA A 86 -1.19 10.91 2.07
CA ALA A 86 -0.97 10.47 3.46
C ALA A 86 0.53 10.33 3.77
N VAL A 87 1.31 9.70 2.88
CA VAL A 87 2.76 9.57 3.03
C VAL A 87 3.43 10.95 2.98
N GLU A 88 3.16 11.77 1.96
CA GLU A 88 3.74 13.10 1.88
C GLU A 88 3.40 13.96 3.11
N MET A 89 2.15 13.91 3.59
CA MET A 89 1.75 14.60 4.83
C MET A 89 2.61 14.17 6.01
N ALA A 90 2.90 12.87 6.14
CA ALA A 90 3.77 12.35 7.20
C ALA A 90 5.22 12.82 7.01
N LEU A 91 5.79 12.65 5.80
CA LEU A 91 7.18 13.03 5.51
C LEU A 91 7.43 14.54 5.75
N TRP A 92 6.58 15.40 5.18
CA TRP A 92 6.71 16.86 5.32
C TRP A 92 6.50 17.37 6.74
N SER A 93 5.68 16.67 7.53
CA SER A 93 5.35 17.15 8.89
C SER A 93 6.27 16.61 9.99
N LEU A 94 6.91 15.46 9.78
CA LEU A 94 7.60 14.72 10.84
C LEU A 94 9.11 14.62 10.64
N LEU A 95 9.60 14.60 9.38
CA LEU A 95 11.02 14.42 9.11
C LEU A 95 11.82 15.71 9.30
N GLY A 96 13.13 15.56 9.55
CA GLY A 96 14.10 16.64 9.67
C GLY A 96 14.55 16.98 11.09
N GLU A 97 13.94 16.40 12.12
CA GLU A 97 14.43 16.49 13.49
C GLU A 97 15.60 15.53 13.73
N ARG A 98 15.58 14.38 13.05
CA ARG A 98 16.61 13.34 13.09
C ARG A 98 17.09 13.02 11.68
N GLY A 99 18.23 12.35 11.57
CA GLY A 99 18.62 11.71 10.34
C GLY A 99 17.60 10.63 9.93
N VAL A 100 17.58 10.27 8.66
CA VAL A 100 16.55 9.36 8.10
C VAL A 100 17.21 8.16 7.44
N ASP A 101 16.72 6.96 7.74
CA ASP A 101 16.98 5.74 6.98
C ASP A 101 15.82 5.52 6.00
N MET A 102 16.11 5.59 4.70
CA MET A 102 15.15 5.40 3.63
C MET A 102 15.35 4.01 3.02
N LEU A 103 14.36 3.11 3.18
CA LEU A 103 14.40 1.79 2.58
C LEU A 103 13.64 1.79 1.25
N ALA A 104 14.29 1.36 0.16
CA ALA A 104 13.66 1.36 -1.16
C ALA A 104 14.07 0.12 -1.97
N TRP A 105 13.09 -0.70 -2.37
CA TRP A 105 13.28 -1.89 -3.20
C TRP A 105 12.26 -2.01 -4.34
N GLU A 106 11.48 -0.92 -4.55
CA GLU A 106 10.50 -0.82 -5.62
C GLU A 106 10.16 0.65 -5.91
N SER A 107 9.28 0.92 -6.87
CA SER A 107 9.07 2.28 -7.39
C SER A 107 8.48 3.26 -6.38
N PHE A 108 7.56 2.83 -5.50
CA PHE A 108 6.96 3.73 -4.50
C PHE A 108 7.98 4.12 -3.44
N GLY A 109 8.70 3.16 -2.86
CA GLY A 109 9.77 3.45 -1.91
C GLY A 109 10.87 4.34 -2.51
N LYS A 110 11.18 4.18 -3.82
CA LYS A 110 12.09 5.10 -4.55
C LYS A 110 11.47 6.49 -4.73
N GLY A 111 10.16 6.57 -4.91
CA GLY A 111 9.43 7.84 -4.94
C GLY A 111 9.59 8.60 -3.62
N TRP A 112 9.31 7.93 -2.49
CA TRP A 112 9.48 8.51 -1.16
C TRP A 112 10.92 8.92 -0.86
N LEU A 113 11.91 8.13 -1.28
CA LEU A 113 13.32 8.50 -1.20
C LEU A 113 13.62 9.76 -2.01
N THR A 114 13.06 9.88 -3.20
CA THR A 114 13.18 11.07 -4.05
C THR A 114 12.61 12.30 -3.37
N ASP A 115 11.42 12.19 -2.76
CA ASP A 115 10.79 13.29 -2.02
C ASP A 115 11.68 13.78 -0.88
N VAL A 116 12.20 12.85 -0.09
CA VAL A 116 13.06 13.20 1.06
C VAL A 116 14.35 13.88 0.61
N VAL A 117 15.01 13.37 -0.45
CA VAL A 117 16.31 13.88 -0.89
C VAL A 117 16.20 15.10 -1.79
N GLN A 118 15.23 15.10 -2.73
CA GLN A 118 15.16 16.14 -3.76
C GLN A 118 14.17 17.26 -3.42
N GLN A 119 13.04 16.93 -2.78
CA GLN A 119 12.00 17.91 -2.45
C GLN A 119 12.23 18.52 -1.06
N LEU A 120 12.34 17.68 -0.03
CA LEU A 120 12.66 18.15 1.34
C LEU A 120 14.13 18.55 1.50
N LYS A 121 15.01 18.09 0.60
CA LYS A 121 16.45 18.37 0.58
C LYS A 121 17.16 18.00 1.88
N LEU A 122 16.73 16.93 2.53
CA LEU A 122 17.42 16.42 3.70
C LEU A 122 18.79 15.88 3.31
N THR A 123 19.81 16.21 4.08
CA THR A 123 21.21 15.84 3.81
C THR A 123 21.66 14.64 4.64
N ASP A 124 21.11 14.47 5.85
CA ASP A 124 21.40 13.32 6.70
C ASP A 124 20.45 12.17 6.41
N VAL A 125 20.63 11.56 5.22
CA VAL A 125 19.82 10.46 4.72
C VAL A 125 20.70 9.26 4.38
N ARG A 126 20.42 8.10 4.98
CA ARG A 126 21.00 6.83 4.58
C ARG A 126 20.03 6.13 3.64
N LYS A 127 20.54 5.67 2.49
CA LYS A 127 19.77 4.98 1.47
C LYS A 127 20.03 3.48 1.60
N LEU A 128 19.03 2.73 2.01
CA LEU A 128 19.06 1.28 2.09
C LEU A 128 18.26 0.73 0.92
N GLU A 129 18.93 0.50 -0.20
CA GLU A 129 18.29 0.12 -1.45
C GLU A 129 18.57 -1.34 -1.81
N ALA A 130 17.64 -1.96 -2.50
CA ALA A 130 17.81 -3.27 -3.12
C ALA A 130 17.20 -3.27 -4.53
N PRO A 131 17.68 -4.15 -5.43
CA PRO A 131 17.03 -4.36 -6.72
C PRO A 131 15.65 -5.00 -6.54
N TYR A 132 14.84 -4.92 -7.58
CA TYR A 132 13.55 -5.61 -7.63
C TYR A 132 13.72 -7.11 -7.33
N GLY A 133 12.79 -7.66 -6.57
CA GLY A 133 12.81 -9.06 -6.14
C GLY A 133 13.56 -9.33 -4.84
N ARG A 134 14.22 -8.33 -4.26
CA ARG A 134 14.99 -8.45 -3.02
C ARG A 134 14.66 -7.35 -2.01
N LEU A 135 14.87 -7.64 -0.72
CA LEU A 135 14.88 -6.65 0.34
C LEU A 135 16.28 -6.09 0.57
N PRO A 136 16.43 -4.83 1.01
CA PRO A 136 17.67 -4.37 1.60
C PRO A 136 17.98 -5.12 2.90
N ASP A 137 19.25 -5.06 3.37
CA ASP A 137 19.58 -5.64 4.66
C ASP A 137 18.89 -4.90 5.81
N LEU A 138 17.80 -5.45 6.32
CA LEU A 138 16.99 -4.86 7.39
C LEU A 138 17.78 -4.76 8.72
N ARG A 139 18.86 -5.53 8.90
CA ARG A 139 19.73 -5.44 10.10
C ARG A 139 20.62 -4.21 10.10
N ALA A 140 20.79 -3.57 8.94
CA ALA A 140 21.57 -2.34 8.80
C ALA A 140 20.78 -1.08 9.20
N VAL A 141 19.47 -1.20 9.49
CA VAL A 141 18.62 -0.09 9.89
C VAL A 141 18.98 0.41 11.27
N ASP A 142 19.11 1.74 11.40
CA ASP A 142 19.41 2.40 12.66
C ASP A 142 18.15 3.10 13.21
N PHE A 143 17.55 2.51 14.19
CA PHE A 143 16.33 3.03 14.83
C PHE A 143 16.55 4.20 15.82
N ALA A 144 17.78 4.71 15.96
CA ALA A 144 18.03 6.05 16.52
C ALA A 144 17.65 7.16 15.51
N ARG A 145 17.54 6.83 14.24
CA ARG A 145 17.11 7.66 13.12
C ARG A 145 15.63 7.43 12.84
N ASP A 146 14.98 8.36 12.14
CA ASP A 146 13.66 8.08 11.58
C ASP A 146 13.80 7.08 10.43
N VAL A 147 12.87 6.14 10.32
CA VAL A 147 12.93 5.06 9.33
C VAL A 147 11.68 5.13 8.44
N VAL A 148 11.88 5.22 7.13
CA VAL A 148 10.78 5.25 6.15
C VAL A 148 10.88 4.05 5.23
N PHE A 149 9.79 3.29 5.11
CA PHE A 149 9.75 2.08 4.29
C PHE A 149 8.33 1.72 3.85
N THR A 150 8.21 0.86 2.84
CA THR A 150 6.97 0.21 2.47
C THR A 150 6.86 -1.15 3.17
N TRP A 151 5.70 -1.53 3.72
CA TRP A 151 5.53 -2.88 4.26
C TRP A 151 5.49 -3.93 3.14
N ASN A 152 4.91 -3.55 2.02
CA ASN A 152 4.76 -4.41 0.86
C ASN A 152 5.12 -3.64 -0.42
N GLY A 153 6.19 -4.03 -1.08
CA GLY A 153 6.67 -3.42 -2.32
C GLY A 153 5.83 -3.87 -3.51
N THR A 154 4.85 -3.05 -3.87
CA THR A 154 3.84 -3.35 -4.89
C THR A 154 4.45 -3.72 -6.24
N THR A 155 5.46 -3.00 -6.71
CA THR A 155 6.02 -3.20 -8.06
C THR A 155 7.18 -4.20 -8.11
N SER A 156 7.60 -4.73 -6.97
CA SER A 156 8.62 -5.77 -6.87
C SER A 156 8.09 -7.13 -6.40
N GLY A 157 6.86 -7.16 -5.89
CA GLY A 157 6.27 -8.37 -5.30
C GLY A 157 6.96 -8.82 -4.01
N VAL A 158 7.67 -7.91 -3.33
CA VAL A 158 8.46 -8.20 -2.13
C VAL A 158 7.91 -7.46 -0.92
N ARG A 159 7.53 -8.19 0.10
CA ARG A 159 7.07 -7.68 1.39
C ARG A 159 8.10 -7.84 2.49
N VAL A 160 7.98 -7.06 3.53
CA VAL A 160 8.66 -7.33 4.81
C VAL A 160 8.12 -8.66 5.37
N PRO A 161 8.97 -9.66 5.66
CA PRO A 161 8.50 -10.99 6.07
C PRO A 161 7.91 -11.00 7.48
N ASP A 162 8.51 -10.25 8.41
CA ASP A 162 8.08 -10.14 9.81
C ASP A 162 8.53 -8.79 10.42
N SER A 163 8.24 -8.59 11.69
CA SER A 163 8.60 -7.38 12.44
C SER A 163 9.78 -7.54 13.40
N ASN A 164 10.54 -8.63 13.30
CA ASN A 164 11.63 -8.93 14.26
C ASN A 164 12.79 -7.94 14.14
N TRP A 165 12.98 -7.34 12.97
CA TRP A 165 14.00 -6.34 12.72
C TRP A 165 13.68 -4.95 13.32
N ILE A 166 12.41 -4.70 13.70
CA ILE A 166 11.98 -3.47 14.37
C ILE A 166 12.06 -3.70 15.87
N PRO A 167 12.89 -2.95 16.63
CA PRO A 167 12.94 -3.06 18.08
C PRO A 167 11.60 -2.74 18.74
N ALA A 168 11.34 -3.30 19.90
CA ALA A 168 10.15 -2.96 20.68
C ALA A 168 10.17 -1.51 21.21
N SER A 169 11.35 -0.92 21.35
CA SER A 169 11.56 0.47 21.74
C SER A 169 12.67 1.07 20.89
N HIS A 170 12.45 2.26 20.36
CA HIS A 170 13.40 2.97 19.51
C HIS A 170 13.21 4.48 19.61
N ASP A 171 14.25 5.27 19.26
CA ASP A 171 14.24 6.72 19.42
C ASP A 171 13.65 7.45 18.20
N GLY A 172 13.97 7.00 17.00
CA GLY A 172 13.42 7.54 15.76
C GLY A 172 11.96 7.11 15.54
N LEU A 173 11.29 7.68 14.56
CA LEU A 173 9.93 7.28 14.15
C LEU A 173 10.00 6.22 13.06
N ALA A 174 9.22 5.14 13.19
CA ALA A 174 9.00 4.16 12.14
C ALA A 174 7.78 4.57 11.30
N ILE A 175 8.02 5.01 10.07
CA ILE A 175 7.02 5.52 9.12
C ILE A 175 6.84 4.48 8.01
N CYS A 176 5.66 3.91 7.92
CA CYS A 176 5.36 2.77 7.05
C CYS A 176 4.23 3.07 6.07
N ASP A 177 4.53 3.07 4.78
CA ASP A 177 3.52 2.90 3.74
C ASP A 177 3.06 1.44 3.72
N ALA A 178 1.82 1.19 4.11
CA ALA A 178 1.24 -0.15 4.17
C ALA A 178 0.07 -0.33 3.19
N THR A 179 0.00 0.48 2.15
CA THR A 179 -1.12 0.56 1.20
C THR A 179 -1.55 -0.78 0.63
N SER A 180 -0.62 -1.61 0.21
CA SER A 180 -0.91 -2.94 -0.33
C SER A 180 -0.77 -4.07 0.69
N ALA A 181 -0.53 -3.74 1.96
CA ALA A 181 -0.43 -4.68 3.07
C ALA A 181 -1.67 -4.67 3.98
N VAL A 182 -2.19 -3.49 4.29
CA VAL A 182 -3.35 -3.33 5.18
C VAL A 182 -4.55 -4.12 4.67
N PHE A 183 -5.25 -4.78 5.58
CA PHE A 183 -6.34 -5.73 5.34
C PHE A 183 -5.94 -7.07 4.72
N ALA A 184 -4.66 -7.28 4.37
CA ALA A 184 -4.15 -8.55 3.87
C ALA A 184 -3.05 -9.16 4.74
N MET A 185 -2.46 -8.38 5.62
CA MET A 185 -1.36 -8.77 6.50
C MET A 185 -1.57 -8.17 7.88
N GLU A 186 -1.08 -8.85 8.91
CA GLU A 186 -0.97 -8.29 10.26
C GLU A 186 0.17 -7.26 10.30
N LEU A 187 -0.07 -6.15 10.98
CA LEU A 187 0.93 -5.10 11.22
C LEU A 187 1.23 -5.00 12.72
N PRO A 188 2.50 -4.80 13.09
CA PRO A 188 2.92 -4.65 14.48
C PRO A 188 2.69 -3.21 14.96
N TRP A 189 1.44 -2.83 15.20
CA TRP A 189 1.06 -1.45 15.51
C TRP A 189 1.94 -0.79 16.56
N GLU A 190 2.28 -1.52 17.62
CA GLU A 190 3.09 -1.01 18.72
C GLU A 190 4.54 -0.68 18.36
N LYS A 191 5.01 -1.15 17.20
CA LYS A 191 6.36 -0.89 16.66
C LYS A 191 6.37 0.17 15.55
N LEU A 192 5.18 0.64 15.12
CA LEU A 192 5.02 1.59 14.01
C LEU A 192 4.47 2.92 14.53
N ASP A 193 5.12 4.01 14.18
CA ASP A 193 4.70 5.35 14.62
C ASP A 193 3.75 6.02 13.63
N VAL A 194 3.94 5.75 12.35
CA VAL A 194 3.06 6.20 11.29
C VAL A 194 2.77 5.06 10.35
N VAL A 195 1.50 4.85 10.04
CA VAL A 195 1.07 3.89 9.02
C VAL A 195 0.09 4.57 8.09
N THR A 196 0.31 4.39 6.78
CA THR A 196 -0.55 4.96 5.75
C THR A 196 -1.12 3.89 4.84
N TRP A 197 -2.31 4.14 4.30
CA TRP A 197 -2.93 3.36 3.24
C TRP A 197 -4.06 4.13 2.54
N SER A 198 -4.61 3.55 1.50
CA SER A 198 -5.83 4.02 0.84
C SER A 198 -6.77 2.86 0.51
N TRP A 199 -8.02 3.16 0.15
CA TRP A 199 -9.12 2.18 0.15
C TRP A 199 -9.17 1.27 -1.08
N GLN A 200 -8.43 1.59 -2.16
CA GLN A 200 -8.55 0.93 -3.45
C GLN A 200 -7.86 -0.44 -3.56
N LYS A 201 -7.08 -0.85 -2.56
CA LYS A 201 -6.36 -2.14 -2.57
C LYS A 201 -7.26 -3.27 -2.09
N VAL A 202 -6.94 -3.94 -1.00
CA VAL A 202 -7.65 -5.16 -0.52
C VAL A 202 -9.15 -4.96 -0.33
N LEU A 203 -9.58 -3.78 0.13
CA LEU A 203 -11.00 -3.46 0.28
C LEU A 203 -11.73 -3.29 -1.05
N GLY A 204 -11.04 -3.00 -2.14
CA GLY A 204 -11.64 -2.74 -3.45
C GLY A 204 -12.51 -1.47 -3.48
N GLY A 205 -12.25 -0.51 -2.59
CA GLY A 205 -12.91 0.79 -2.58
C GLY A 205 -12.35 1.74 -3.64
N GLU A 206 -12.97 2.91 -3.79
CA GLU A 206 -12.40 4.00 -4.59
C GLU A 206 -11.25 4.69 -3.83
N ALA A 207 -10.18 5.08 -4.52
CA ALA A 207 -8.99 5.67 -3.90
C ALA A 207 -9.31 6.96 -3.14
N ALA A 208 -9.50 8.03 -3.81
CA ALA A 208 -9.85 9.40 -3.36
C ALA A 208 -9.11 9.89 -2.10
N HIS A 209 -9.11 9.12 -1.03
CA HIS A 209 -8.58 9.49 0.28
C HIS A 209 -7.48 8.54 0.76
N GLY A 210 -6.51 9.11 1.48
CA GLY A 210 -5.57 8.38 2.30
C GLY A 210 -6.07 8.21 3.73
N MET A 211 -5.61 7.18 4.37
CA MET A 211 -5.72 6.95 5.81
C MET A 211 -4.35 7.19 6.42
N LEU A 212 -4.31 7.98 7.46
CA LEU A 212 -3.09 8.29 8.21
C LEU A 212 -3.28 7.90 9.66
N VAL A 213 -2.47 6.97 10.14
CA VAL A 213 -2.41 6.57 11.55
C VAL A 213 -1.14 7.15 12.16
N VAL A 214 -1.25 7.77 13.32
CA VAL A 214 -0.11 8.29 14.07
C VAL A 214 -0.13 7.79 15.52
N SER A 215 1.02 7.32 16.00
CA SER A 215 1.24 6.87 17.37
C SER A 215 1.29 8.06 18.34
N PRO A 216 1.19 7.83 19.66
CA PRO A 216 1.44 8.87 20.65
C PRO A 216 2.82 9.56 20.49
N ARG A 217 3.85 8.83 20.04
CA ARG A 217 5.19 9.37 19.78
C ARG A 217 5.20 10.28 18.57
N ALA A 218 4.52 9.89 17.49
CA ALA A 218 4.36 10.75 16.31
C ALA A 218 3.56 12.01 16.64
N VAL A 219 2.51 11.90 17.48
CA VAL A 219 1.77 13.07 17.99
C VAL A 219 2.68 13.99 18.78
N ALA A 220 3.48 13.45 19.70
CA ALA A 220 4.43 14.25 20.47
C ALA A 220 5.43 15.00 19.55
N ARG A 221 5.94 14.32 18.50
CA ARG A 221 6.79 14.93 17.47
C ARG A 221 6.07 16.07 16.73
N LEU A 222 4.81 15.88 16.32
CA LEU A 222 4.02 16.93 15.66
C LEU A 222 3.82 18.17 16.53
N GLU A 223 3.75 18.01 17.85
CA GLU A 223 3.57 19.12 18.79
C GLU A 223 4.88 19.81 19.20
N SER A 224 6.00 19.10 19.20
CA SER A 224 7.31 19.61 19.63
C SER A 224 8.19 20.13 18.50
N TYR A 225 8.08 19.53 17.31
CA TYR A 225 8.94 19.83 16.18
C TYR A 225 8.24 20.73 15.15
N LYS A 226 8.99 21.67 14.59
CA LYS A 226 8.54 22.51 13.49
C LYS A 226 9.49 22.33 12.30
N PRO A 227 8.99 21.81 11.16
CA PRO A 227 9.81 21.69 9.95
C PRO A 227 10.44 23.01 9.52
N ALA A 228 11.65 22.94 8.96
CA ALA A 228 12.37 24.12 8.46
C ALA A 228 11.77 24.71 7.16
N TRP A 229 10.90 23.97 6.50
CA TRP A 229 10.18 24.37 5.28
C TRP A 229 8.73 24.74 5.56
N PRO A 230 8.10 25.55 4.69
CA PRO A 230 6.68 25.86 4.83
C PRO A 230 5.83 24.61 4.54
N LEU A 231 4.85 24.34 5.41
CA LEU A 231 3.88 23.29 5.19
C LEU A 231 2.70 23.82 4.37
N PRO A 232 2.33 23.16 3.25
CA PRO A 232 1.07 23.40 2.60
C PRO A 232 -0.09 23.22 3.58
N LYS A 233 -1.19 23.97 3.38
CA LYS A 233 -2.37 23.86 4.25
C LYS A 233 -2.86 22.42 4.43
N LEU A 234 -2.77 21.62 3.36
CA LEU A 234 -3.19 20.21 3.37
C LEU A 234 -2.33 19.32 4.29
N PHE A 235 -1.13 19.75 4.65
CA PHE A 235 -0.21 19.00 5.51
C PHE A 235 -0.20 19.49 6.96
N GLN A 236 -0.97 20.55 7.28
CA GLN A 236 -1.00 21.15 8.61
C GLN A 236 -1.88 20.35 9.57
N MET A 237 -1.27 19.42 10.32
CA MET A 237 -1.95 18.64 11.34
C MET A 237 -2.02 19.33 12.72
N THR A 238 -1.33 20.46 12.88
CA THR A 238 -1.29 21.20 14.15
C THR A 238 -1.72 22.66 13.96
N THR A 239 -2.23 23.25 15.02
CA THR A 239 -2.52 24.70 15.12
C THR A 239 -1.90 25.22 16.40
N LYS A 240 -1.03 26.23 16.28
CA LYS A 240 -0.30 26.83 17.43
C LYS A 240 0.46 25.78 18.25
N GLY A 241 1.07 24.78 17.58
CA GLY A 241 1.83 23.71 18.23
C GLY A 241 0.98 22.65 18.94
N LYS A 242 -0.32 22.61 18.70
CA LYS A 242 -1.22 21.57 19.25
C LYS A 242 -1.91 20.81 18.13
N LEU A 243 -2.05 19.50 18.32
CA LEU A 243 -2.70 18.61 17.37
C LEU A 243 -4.13 19.05 17.09
N ASN A 244 -4.53 19.07 15.83
CA ASN A 244 -5.91 19.31 15.41
C ASN A 244 -6.74 18.03 15.64
N GLU A 245 -7.13 17.77 16.87
CA GLU A 245 -7.88 16.56 17.26
C GLU A 245 -9.14 16.30 16.43
N GLY A 246 -9.77 17.36 15.89
CA GLY A 246 -10.92 17.24 14.99
C GLY A 246 -10.59 16.44 13.73
N LEU A 247 -9.39 16.57 13.18
CA LEU A 247 -8.93 15.82 11.99
C LEU A 247 -9.04 14.30 12.22
N PHE A 248 -8.78 13.87 13.43
CA PHE A 248 -8.81 12.45 13.85
C PHE A 248 -10.18 11.99 14.35
N LYS A 249 -11.21 12.84 14.19
CA LYS A 249 -12.61 12.59 14.56
C LYS A 249 -13.57 12.82 13.37
N GLY A 250 -13.02 12.80 12.13
CA GLY A 250 -13.79 12.97 10.91
C GLY A 250 -13.98 14.41 10.45
N ASP A 251 -13.30 15.41 11.06
CA ASP A 251 -13.17 16.75 10.48
C ASP A 251 -12.03 16.72 9.46
N THR A 252 -12.35 16.53 8.19
CA THR A 252 -11.32 16.48 7.13
C THR A 252 -10.75 17.86 6.83
N ILE A 253 -9.48 17.90 6.43
CA ILE A 253 -8.76 19.15 6.12
C ILE A 253 -9.30 19.83 4.86
N ASN A 254 -9.86 19.04 3.95
CA ASN A 254 -10.52 19.48 2.70
C ASN A 254 -11.91 18.86 2.58
N THR A 255 -12.65 19.17 1.52
CA THR A 255 -13.94 18.53 1.24
C THR A 255 -13.73 17.11 0.74
N PRO A 256 -14.19 16.09 1.48
CA PRO A 256 -14.04 14.69 1.10
C PRO A 256 -15.15 14.25 0.13
N SER A 257 -14.95 13.12 -0.53
CA SER A 257 -15.98 12.40 -1.27
C SER A 257 -16.81 11.54 -0.34
N LEU A 258 -18.07 11.90 -0.10
CA LEU A 258 -18.97 11.04 0.67
C LEU A 258 -19.34 9.77 -0.10
N LEU A 259 -19.31 9.76 -1.43
CA LEU A 259 -19.53 8.55 -2.22
C LEU A 259 -18.42 7.52 -1.97
N ALA A 260 -17.15 7.94 -2.05
CA ALA A 260 -16.03 7.06 -1.76
C ALA A 260 -16.02 6.60 -0.29
N THR A 261 -16.48 7.46 0.63
CA THR A 261 -16.64 7.13 2.05
C THR A 261 -17.69 6.02 2.25
N GLU A 262 -18.85 6.11 1.61
CA GLU A 262 -19.91 5.09 1.70
C GLU A 262 -19.49 3.78 1.05
N ASP A 263 -18.74 3.82 -0.05
CA ASP A 263 -18.15 2.64 -0.68
C ASP A 263 -17.12 1.94 0.23
N ALA A 264 -16.28 2.71 0.90
CA ALA A 264 -15.36 2.19 1.91
C ALA A 264 -16.09 1.56 3.11
N ILE A 265 -17.18 2.19 3.58
CA ILE A 265 -18.01 1.63 4.66
C ILE A 265 -18.64 0.29 4.25
N ASP A 266 -19.14 0.18 3.02
CA ASP A 266 -19.69 -1.07 2.51
C ASP A 266 -18.64 -2.19 2.50
N SER A 267 -17.45 -1.89 2.03
CA SER A 267 -16.32 -2.83 2.00
C SER A 267 -15.87 -3.25 3.40
N LEU A 268 -15.82 -2.31 4.36
CA LEU A 268 -15.48 -2.58 5.76
C LEU A 268 -16.54 -3.47 6.43
N LYS A 269 -17.84 -3.20 6.21
CA LYS A 269 -18.94 -4.05 6.70
C LYS A 269 -18.87 -5.46 6.14
N TRP A 270 -18.57 -5.59 4.87
CA TRP A 270 -18.36 -6.90 4.27
C TRP A 270 -17.16 -7.63 4.87
N ALA A 271 -16.05 -6.93 5.10
CA ALA A 271 -14.90 -7.51 5.77
C ALA A 271 -15.24 -8.05 7.17
N GLU A 272 -16.03 -7.31 7.95
CA GLU A 272 -16.54 -7.77 9.26
C GLU A 272 -17.37 -9.06 9.12
N GLN A 273 -18.27 -9.12 8.13
CA GLN A 273 -19.15 -10.27 7.89
C GLN A 273 -18.39 -11.56 7.54
N ILE A 274 -17.26 -11.46 6.85
CA ILE A 274 -16.45 -12.62 6.45
C ILE A 274 -15.39 -13.03 7.48
N GLY A 275 -15.43 -12.46 8.69
CA GLY A 275 -14.52 -12.80 9.80
C GLY A 275 -13.39 -11.80 10.02
N GLY A 276 -13.56 -10.55 9.60
CA GLY A 276 -12.62 -9.45 9.83
C GLY A 276 -11.29 -9.62 9.11
N LEU A 277 -10.22 -9.09 9.69
CA LEU A 277 -8.86 -9.20 9.13
C LEU A 277 -8.47 -10.66 8.82
N LYS A 278 -8.75 -11.57 9.74
CA LYS A 278 -8.45 -13.00 9.55
C LYS A 278 -9.16 -13.59 8.33
N GLY A 279 -10.43 -13.25 8.13
CA GLY A 279 -11.21 -13.68 6.95
C GLY A 279 -10.63 -13.14 5.64
N LEU A 280 -10.21 -11.88 5.63
CA LEU A 280 -9.55 -11.27 4.49
C LEU A 280 -8.19 -11.93 4.19
N MET A 281 -7.37 -12.19 5.21
CA MET A 281 -6.08 -12.86 5.09
C MET A 281 -6.22 -14.28 4.52
N ILE A 282 -7.22 -15.05 4.99
CA ILE A 282 -7.51 -16.39 4.45
C ILE A 282 -7.84 -16.30 2.96
N ARG A 283 -8.64 -15.34 2.52
CA ARG A 283 -8.95 -15.14 1.09
C ARG A 283 -7.72 -14.76 0.29
N THR A 284 -6.93 -13.82 0.79
CA THR A 284 -5.67 -13.39 0.17
C THR A 284 -4.72 -14.57 -0.01
N GLN A 285 -4.53 -15.36 1.05
CA GLN A 285 -3.65 -16.53 1.00
C GLN A 285 -4.18 -17.62 0.04
N ALA A 286 -5.48 -17.84 -0.02
CA ALA A 286 -6.08 -18.79 -0.97
C ALA A 286 -5.84 -18.37 -2.43
N ASN A 287 -5.93 -17.08 -2.74
CA ASN A 287 -5.62 -16.53 -4.05
C ASN A 287 -4.12 -16.70 -4.37
N PHE A 288 -3.25 -16.35 -3.44
CA PHE A 288 -1.80 -16.51 -3.60
C PHE A 288 -1.42 -17.98 -3.84
N ASN A 289 -1.95 -18.91 -3.05
CA ASN A 289 -1.70 -20.34 -3.23
C ASN A 289 -2.15 -20.87 -4.60
N ALA A 290 -3.18 -20.27 -5.20
CA ALA A 290 -3.61 -20.63 -6.56
C ALA A 290 -2.57 -20.22 -7.60
N ILE A 291 -2.00 -19.03 -7.46
CA ILE A 291 -0.91 -18.53 -8.32
C ILE A 291 0.35 -19.38 -8.10
N GLU A 292 0.70 -19.63 -6.83
CA GLU A 292 1.88 -20.45 -6.48
C GLU A 292 1.84 -21.81 -7.13
N ARG A 293 0.72 -22.56 -7.01
CA ARG A 293 0.54 -23.85 -7.70
C ARG A 293 0.59 -23.74 -9.22
N TRP A 294 0.22 -22.62 -9.79
CA TRP A 294 0.36 -22.42 -11.23
C TRP A 294 1.81 -22.16 -11.62
N VAL A 295 2.55 -21.34 -10.89
CA VAL A 295 3.98 -21.07 -11.10
C VAL A 295 4.78 -22.38 -10.98
N GLU A 296 4.55 -23.18 -9.93
CA GLU A 296 5.22 -24.48 -9.71
C GLU A 296 5.06 -25.48 -10.88
N ARG A 297 4.00 -25.33 -11.68
CA ARG A 297 3.73 -26.18 -12.85
C ARG A 297 4.13 -25.54 -14.18
N SER A 298 4.68 -24.35 -14.13
CA SER A 298 5.08 -23.58 -15.30
C SER A 298 6.60 -23.54 -15.38
N ASP A 299 7.14 -23.90 -16.53
CA ASP A 299 8.59 -23.94 -16.78
C ASP A 299 9.15 -22.62 -17.33
N TRP A 300 8.29 -21.65 -17.65
CA TRP A 300 8.64 -20.38 -18.28
C TRP A 300 8.47 -19.13 -17.41
N VAL A 301 7.87 -19.28 -16.22
CA VAL A 301 7.68 -18.19 -15.24
C VAL A 301 8.13 -18.60 -13.85
N ASP A 302 8.57 -17.64 -13.07
CA ASP A 302 8.85 -17.76 -11.63
C ASP A 302 8.47 -16.47 -10.91
N PHE A 303 8.44 -16.48 -9.59
CA PHE A 303 8.29 -15.28 -8.81
C PHE A 303 9.47 -14.33 -9.00
N LEU A 304 9.18 -13.02 -9.09
CA LEU A 304 10.23 -12.01 -9.07
C LEU A 304 10.90 -11.95 -7.70
N ALA A 305 10.11 -12.10 -6.61
CA ALA A 305 10.62 -12.18 -5.25
C ALA A 305 11.44 -13.47 -5.05
N GLU A 306 12.74 -13.32 -4.83
CA GLU A 306 13.70 -14.43 -4.73
C GLU A 306 13.51 -15.24 -3.44
N ASP A 307 13.29 -14.55 -2.30
CA ASP A 307 13.02 -15.19 -1.02
C ASP A 307 11.53 -15.54 -0.88
N PRO A 308 11.16 -16.83 -0.75
CA PRO A 308 9.78 -17.23 -0.55
C PRO A 308 9.12 -16.58 0.67
N ALA A 309 9.84 -16.32 1.75
CA ALA A 309 9.32 -15.67 2.95
C ALA A 309 8.94 -14.20 2.72
N ALA A 310 9.58 -13.56 1.74
CA ALA A 310 9.35 -12.18 1.37
C ALA A 310 8.37 -12.01 0.20
N ARG A 311 7.78 -13.09 -0.34
CA ARG A 311 6.78 -12.98 -1.41
C ARG A 311 5.54 -12.24 -0.94
N SER A 312 5.10 -11.27 -1.74
CA SER A 312 3.86 -10.55 -1.50
C SER A 312 2.65 -11.42 -1.88
N PRO A 313 1.67 -11.60 -1.00
CA PRO A 313 0.43 -12.32 -1.35
C PRO A 313 -0.61 -11.43 -2.03
N THR A 314 -0.36 -10.12 -2.15
CA THR A 314 -1.29 -9.14 -2.75
C THR A 314 -0.80 -8.61 -4.08
N SER A 315 0.47 -8.24 -4.17
CA SER A 315 1.10 -7.70 -5.38
C SER A 315 2.09 -8.74 -5.92
N VAL A 316 1.55 -9.75 -6.60
CA VAL A 316 2.37 -10.86 -7.11
C VAL A 316 3.06 -10.42 -8.39
N CYS A 317 4.37 -10.25 -8.33
CA CYS A 317 5.19 -9.98 -9.51
C CYS A 317 5.89 -11.26 -9.96
N LEU A 318 5.79 -11.53 -11.26
CA LEU A 318 6.39 -12.69 -11.91
C LEU A 318 7.49 -12.24 -12.86
N ARG A 319 8.43 -13.14 -13.14
CA ARG A 319 9.48 -12.97 -14.14
C ARG A 319 9.44 -14.11 -15.15
N LEU A 320 9.79 -13.82 -16.38
CA LEU A 320 10.03 -14.85 -17.38
C LEU A 320 11.36 -15.53 -17.08
N VAL A 321 11.40 -16.86 -17.12
CA VAL A 321 12.62 -17.65 -16.87
C VAL A 321 13.04 -18.48 -18.07
N ASP A 322 12.31 -18.42 -19.17
CA ASP A 322 12.69 -19.09 -20.41
C ASP A 322 14.04 -18.56 -20.90
N PRO A 323 15.01 -19.43 -21.25
CA PRO A 323 16.35 -19.05 -21.66
C PRO A 323 16.38 -18.04 -22.81
N TRP A 324 15.53 -18.23 -23.84
CA TRP A 324 15.49 -17.33 -25.00
C TRP A 324 15.19 -15.89 -24.62
N PHE A 325 14.38 -15.66 -23.56
CA PHE A 325 14.05 -14.31 -23.11
C PHE A 325 15.29 -13.59 -22.56
N TRP A 326 16.17 -14.31 -21.89
CA TRP A 326 17.40 -13.77 -21.31
C TRP A 326 18.53 -13.59 -22.33
N GLU A 327 18.39 -14.18 -23.52
CA GLU A 327 19.28 -13.93 -24.66
C GLU A 327 18.92 -12.62 -25.39
N LEU A 328 17.75 -12.05 -25.12
CA LEU A 328 17.31 -10.78 -25.70
C LEU A 328 18.02 -9.59 -25.05
N GLU A 329 18.26 -8.55 -25.84
CA GLU A 329 18.69 -7.26 -25.33
C GLU A 329 17.62 -6.64 -24.42
N ALA A 330 18.00 -5.82 -23.42
CA ALA A 330 17.11 -5.26 -22.41
C ALA A 330 15.88 -4.55 -22.98
N GLU A 331 16.05 -3.83 -24.10
CA GLU A 331 14.93 -3.17 -24.81
C GLU A 331 13.94 -4.19 -25.38
N GLN A 332 14.43 -5.31 -25.90
CA GLN A 332 13.60 -6.38 -26.45
C GLN A 332 12.89 -7.15 -25.32
N GLN A 333 13.56 -7.38 -24.18
CA GLN A 333 12.94 -7.95 -22.99
C GLN A 333 11.76 -7.09 -22.51
N ALA A 334 11.94 -5.76 -22.41
CA ALA A 334 10.88 -4.84 -22.02
C ALA A 334 9.70 -4.85 -23.01
N LYS A 335 9.98 -4.86 -24.32
CA LYS A 335 8.95 -4.96 -25.36
C LYS A 335 8.18 -6.29 -25.28
N THR A 336 8.87 -7.39 -25.02
CA THR A 336 8.27 -8.72 -24.89
C THR A 336 7.36 -8.81 -23.68
N ALA A 337 7.81 -8.32 -22.52
CA ALA A 337 7.00 -8.28 -21.30
C ALA A 337 5.73 -7.42 -21.49
N LYS A 338 5.88 -6.25 -22.14
CA LYS A 338 4.74 -5.40 -22.49
C LYS A 338 3.79 -6.10 -23.46
N ALA A 339 4.29 -6.74 -24.51
CA ALA A 339 3.45 -7.45 -25.48
C ALA A 339 2.67 -8.62 -24.85
N LEU A 340 3.21 -9.27 -23.81
CA LEU A 340 2.49 -10.27 -23.05
C LEU A 340 1.31 -9.64 -22.29
N ALA A 341 1.53 -8.52 -21.60
CA ALA A 341 0.48 -7.79 -20.91
C ALA A 341 -0.60 -7.32 -21.90
N ASP A 342 -0.22 -6.72 -23.03
CA ASP A 342 -1.14 -6.24 -24.07
C ASP A 342 -1.99 -7.41 -24.64
N ARG A 343 -1.43 -8.62 -24.74
CA ARG A 343 -2.19 -9.81 -25.16
C ARG A 343 -3.19 -10.29 -24.12
N LEU A 344 -2.81 -10.26 -22.83
CA LEU A 344 -3.72 -10.60 -21.75
C LEU A 344 -4.90 -9.61 -21.70
N GLU A 345 -4.63 -8.32 -21.86
CA GLU A 345 -5.66 -7.29 -21.95
C GLU A 345 -6.60 -7.52 -23.14
N ALA A 346 -6.06 -7.84 -24.31
CA ALA A 346 -6.86 -8.16 -25.52
C ALA A 346 -7.75 -9.40 -25.34
N GLU A 347 -7.37 -10.34 -24.46
CA GLU A 347 -8.20 -11.50 -24.07
C GLU A 347 -9.17 -11.17 -22.92
N GLY A 348 -9.22 -9.92 -22.46
CA GLY A 348 -10.11 -9.44 -21.41
C GLY A 348 -9.59 -9.61 -19.99
N ALA A 349 -8.31 -9.93 -19.83
CA ALA A 349 -7.64 -10.01 -18.54
C ALA A 349 -6.79 -8.74 -18.33
N ALA A 350 -7.27 -7.79 -17.51
CA ALA A 350 -6.60 -6.52 -17.25
C ALA A 350 -6.71 -6.09 -15.78
#